data_42cd98bda0f5db3d3eaa286ce0915236
#
_entry.id   42cd98bda0f5db3d3eaa286ce0915236
#
_cell.length_a   1.000
_cell.length_b   1.000
_cell.length_c   1.000
_cell.angle_alpha   90.00
_cell.angle_beta   90.00
_cell.angle_gamma   90.00
#
_symmetry.space_group_name_H-M   'P 1'
#
loop_
_entity.id
_entity.type
_entity.pdbx_description
1 polymer ?
#
loop_
_entity_poly.entity_id
_entity_poly.type
_entity_poly.pdbx_seq_one_letter_code
_entity_poly.pdbx_strand_id
1 'polypeptide(L)'
;MLSTPVFSGILPSSAPVALPTRLRPHDLLRITDQGASEVLEGRFDHLLPGGGTWPTEERWSTRLHSDDDLDVWLISWVPDRSTELHDHAGSLGALTVLSGSLVEYRWAGDGLKRRRLDAGDQASFPLGWVHDVMRAPASISTGPTLSVHAYSPPLTAMSYYEVKDKTALRRTRTELTDLPEGPSK
;
A
#
# COMPACT_ATOMS: atom_id res chain seq x y z
N MET A 1 39.45 -39.50 -34.51
CA MET A 1 38.14 -39.60 -33.80
C MET A 1 38.25 -38.81 -32.50
N LEU A 2 37.75 -37.59 -32.48
CA LEU A 2 37.78 -36.72 -31.30
C LEU A 2 36.38 -36.81 -30.65
N SER A 3 36.36 -37.35 -29.44
CA SER A 3 35.16 -37.50 -28.64
C SER A 3 34.85 -36.17 -27.95
N THR A 4 33.66 -35.59 -28.22
CA THR A 4 33.16 -34.37 -27.59
C THR A 4 32.54 -34.72 -26.24
N PRO A 5 32.89 -34.03 -25.13
CA PRO A 5 32.22 -34.27 -23.87
C PRO A 5 30.84 -33.62 -23.85
N VAL A 6 29.79 -34.41 -23.60
CA VAL A 6 28.43 -33.93 -23.36
C VAL A 6 28.36 -33.42 -21.92
N PHE A 7 28.31 -32.09 -21.77
CA PHE A 7 27.99 -31.47 -20.49
C PHE A 7 26.46 -31.59 -20.27
N SER A 8 26.09 -32.57 -19.43
CA SER A 8 24.73 -32.65 -18.88
C SER A 8 24.65 -31.72 -17.68
N GLY A 9 24.37 -30.43 -17.92
CA GLY A 9 24.08 -29.47 -16.88
C GLY A 9 22.66 -29.65 -16.38
N ILE A 10 22.49 -30.35 -15.25
CA ILE A 10 21.24 -30.32 -14.48
C ILE A 10 21.16 -28.92 -13.87
N LEU A 11 20.34 -28.05 -14.45
CA LEU A 11 19.95 -26.79 -13.80
C LEU A 11 19.25 -27.15 -12.49
N PRO A 12 19.61 -26.54 -11.35
CA PRO A 12 18.86 -26.76 -10.13
C PRO A 12 17.43 -26.27 -10.37
N SER A 13 16.46 -27.19 -10.24
CA SER A 13 15.03 -26.85 -10.20
C SER A 13 14.82 -25.96 -8.99
N SER A 14 14.77 -24.65 -9.20
CA SER A 14 14.28 -23.75 -8.18
C SER A 14 12.81 -24.08 -7.93
N ALA A 15 12.50 -24.62 -6.77
CA ALA A 15 11.11 -24.78 -6.35
C ALA A 15 10.41 -23.41 -6.51
N PRO A 16 9.19 -23.39 -7.06
CA PRO A 16 8.45 -22.14 -7.20
C PRO A 16 8.31 -21.51 -5.81
N VAL A 17 8.73 -20.25 -5.67
CA VAL A 17 8.53 -19.49 -4.44
C VAL A 17 7.03 -19.39 -4.23
N ALA A 18 6.51 -20.03 -3.18
CA ALA A 18 5.11 -19.92 -2.82
C ALA A 18 4.84 -18.47 -2.40
N LEU A 19 3.96 -17.79 -3.12
CA LEU A 19 3.50 -16.47 -2.74
C LEU A 19 2.53 -16.57 -1.56
N PRO A 20 2.50 -15.60 -0.66
CA PRO A 20 1.67 -15.63 0.55
C PRO A 20 0.17 -15.61 0.24
N THR A 21 -0.22 -15.26 -0.97
CA THR A 21 -1.61 -15.15 -1.42
C THR A 21 -1.77 -15.59 -2.87
N ARG A 22 -2.99 -15.95 -3.25
CA ARG A 22 -3.37 -16.25 -4.65
C ARG A 22 -3.59 -14.99 -5.48
N LEU A 23 -3.92 -13.85 -4.85
CA LEU A 23 -4.11 -12.58 -5.51
C LEU A 23 -2.77 -12.01 -6.01
N ARG A 24 -2.83 -11.26 -7.09
CA ARG A 24 -1.67 -10.62 -7.72
C ARG A 24 -1.83 -9.09 -7.64
N PRO A 25 -0.77 -8.31 -7.81
CA PRO A 25 -0.86 -6.84 -7.78
C PRO A 25 -1.96 -6.27 -8.67
N HIS A 26 -2.17 -6.82 -9.88
CA HIS A 26 -3.24 -6.36 -10.78
C HIS A 26 -4.65 -6.68 -10.29
N ASP A 27 -4.82 -7.77 -9.52
CA ASP A 27 -6.11 -8.09 -8.90
C ASP A 27 -6.42 -7.07 -7.81
N LEU A 28 -5.43 -6.70 -6.98
CA LEU A 28 -5.58 -5.69 -5.94
C LEU A 28 -5.89 -4.31 -6.52
N LEU A 29 -5.24 -3.90 -7.62
CA LEU A 29 -5.55 -2.66 -8.32
C LEU A 29 -7.01 -2.63 -8.78
N ARG A 30 -7.52 -3.72 -9.35
CA ARG A 30 -8.92 -3.82 -9.76
C ARG A 30 -9.88 -3.80 -8.56
N ILE A 31 -9.51 -4.46 -7.46
CA ILE A 31 -10.30 -4.47 -6.22
C ILE A 31 -10.38 -3.06 -5.63
N THR A 32 -9.28 -2.31 -5.57
CA THR A 32 -9.29 -0.94 -5.05
C THR A 32 -10.08 0.01 -5.93
N ASP A 33 -10.04 -0.16 -7.25
CA ASP A 33 -10.85 0.61 -8.21
C ASP A 33 -12.35 0.33 -8.05
N GLN A 34 -12.71 -0.95 -7.93
CA GLN A 34 -14.08 -1.36 -7.64
C GLN A 34 -14.57 -0.79 -6.30
N GLY A 35 -13.76 -0.89 -5.25
CA GLY A 35 -14.09 -0.33 -3.94
C GLY A 35 -14.29 1.18 -3.98
N ALA A 36 -13.45 1.91 -4.74
CA ALA A 36 -13.58 3.34 -4.96
C ALA A 36 -14.91 3.69 -5.65
N SER A 37 -15.27 2.94 -6.69
CA SER A 37 -16.55 3.10 -7.38
C SER A 37 -17.74 2.85 -6.45
N GLU A 38 -17.69 1.80 -5.64
CA GLU A 38 -18.76 1.47 -4.68
C GLU A 38 -18.91 2.51 -3.57
N VAL A 39 -17.83 3.14 -3.12
CA VAL A 39 -17.89 4.28 -2.19
C VAL A 39 -18.57 5.47 -2.86
N LEU A 40 -18.24 5.80 -4.12
CA LEU A 40 -18.88 6.88 -4.87
C LEU A 40 -20.37 6.61 -5.14
N GLU A 41 -20.77 5.35 -5.30
CA GLU A 41 -22.17 4.93 -5.45
C GLU A 41 -22.98 4.94 -4.14
N GLY A 42 -22.33 5.27 -3.00
CA GLY A 42 -22.98 5.34 -1.69
C GLY A 42 -23.21 4.00 -1.00
N ARG A 43 -22.63 2.89 -1.50
CA ARG A 43 -22.83 1.56 -0.89
C ARG A 43 -22.32 1.48 0.56
N PHE A 44 -21.37 2.32 0.90
CA PHE A 44 -20.72 2.36 2.20
C PHE A 44 -21.08 3.60 3.04
N ASP A 45 -22.11 4.37 2.67
CA ASP A 45 -22.51 5.60 3.37
C ASP A 45 -22.75 5.38 4.87
N HIS A 46 -23.26 4.20 5.24
CA HIS A 46 -23.49 3.81 6.63
C HIS A 46 -22.21 3.64 7.47
N LEU A 47 -21.04 3.52 6.83
CA LEU A 47 -19.72 3.41 7.48
C LEU A 47 -19.00 4.77 7.56
N LEU A 48 -19.46 5.77 6.80
CA LEU A 48 -18.79 7.07 6.73
C LEU A 48 -19.03 7.90 7.99
N PRO A 49 -18.14 8.88 8.29
CA PRO A 49 -18.32 9.77 9.43
C PRO A 49 -19.68 10.48 9.37
N GLY A 50 -20.41 10.46 10.50
CA GLY A 50 -21.75 11.01 10.59
C GLY A 50 -21.82 12.50 10.23
N GLY A 51 -22.89 12.90 9.51
CA GLY A 51 -23.10 14.28 9.11
C GLY A 51 -22.16 14.80 8.01
N GLY A 52 -21.40 13.94 7.34
CA GLY A 52 -20.49 14.33 6.27
C GLY A 52 -19.25 15.10 6.75
N THR A 53 -19.01 15.14 8.06
CA THR A 53 -17.85 15.82 8.66
C THR A 53 -16.69 14.86 8.82
N TRP A 54 -15.64 15.05 8.03
CA TRP A 54 -14.43 14.24 8.08
C TRP A 54 -13.49 14.73 9.18
N PRO A 55 -12.80 13.81 9.91
CA PRO A 55 -11.73 14.19 10.83
C PRO A 55 -10.63 15.01 10.13
N THR A 56 -10.12 16.04 10.81
CA THR A 56 -9.12 16.97 10.27
C THR A 56 -7.77 16.88 10.99
N GLU A 57 -7.74 16.31 12.18
CA GLU A 57 -6.54 16.21 13.05
C GLU A 57 -5.84 14.86 12.91
N GLU A 58 -6.62 13.80 12.67
CA GLU A 58 -6.15 12.43 12.59
C GLU A 58 -6.68 11.74 11.34
N ARG A 59 -5.91 10.80 10.80
CA ARG A 59 -6.40 9.91 9.76
C ARG A 59 -7.55 9.09 10.31
N TRP A 60 -8.57 8.95 9.50
CA TRP A 60 -9.68 8.04 9.77
C TRP A 60 -9.65 6.90 8.76
N SER A 61 -10.02 5.71 9.19
CA SER A 61 -10.16 4.57 8.31
C SER A 61 -11.32 3.69 8.72
N THR A 62 -11.91 3.02 7.74
CA THR A 62 -12.90 1.97 7.95
C THR A 62 -12.66 0.82 7.01
N ARG A 63 -12.99 -0.40 7.46
CA ARG A 63 -12.87 -1.61 6.66
C ARG A 63 -14.13 -1.77 5.81
N LEU A 64 -13.95 -1.82 4.48
CA LEU A 64 -15.03 -2.03 3.50
C LEU A 64 -15.31 -3.51 3.28
N HIS A 65 -14.25 -4.35 3.35
CA HIS A 65 -14.31 -5.79 3.20
C HIS A 65 -13.22 -6.47 4.02
N SER A 66 -13.50 -7.69 4.52
CA SER A 66 -12.51 -8.54 5.19
C SER A 66 -12.90 -9.99 5.07
N ASP A 67 -11.95 -10.82 4.63
CA ASP A 67 -12.00 -12.27 4.66
C ASP A 67 -10.60 -12.85 4.93
N ASP A 68 -10.43 -14.17 4.81
CA ASP A 68 -9.15 -14.83 5.10
C ASP A 68 -8.04 -14.48 4.11
N ASP A 69 -8.38 -14.00 2.91
CA ASP A 69 -7.44 -13.72 1.82
C ASP A 69 -7.22 -12.21 1.58
N LEU A 70 -8.13 -11.34 2.06
CA LEU A 70 -8.18 -9.95 1.64
C LEU A 70 -8.80 -9.02 2.69
N ASP A 71 -8.16 -7.88 2.93
CA ASP A 71 -8.75 -6.70 3.57
C ASP A 71 -8.85 -5.55 2.57
N VAL A 72 -9.98 -4.83 2.59
CA VAL A 72 -10.17 -3.58 1.83
C VAL A 72 -10.58 -2.47 2.78
N TRP A 73 -9.91 -1.31 2.67
CA TRP A 73 -10.06 -0.18 3.56
C TRP A 73 -10.34 1.12 2.81
N LEU A 74 -11.18 1.96 3.37
CA LEU A 74 -11.27 3.39 3.02
C LEU A 74 -10.50 4.19 4.06
N ILE A 75 -9.61 5.08 3.59
CA ILE A 75 -8.74 5.91 4.43
C ILE A 75 -8.93 7.37 4.07
N SER A 76 -9.10 8.23 5.09
CA SER A 76 -9.03 9.69 4.95
C SER A 76 -7.66 10.21 5.39
N TRP A 77 -7.14 11.18 4.67
CA TRP A 77 -5.81 11.74 4.88
C TRP A 77 -5.89 13.19 5.33
N VAL A 78 -5.13 13.52 6.35
CA VAL A 78 -5.04 14.88 6.91
C VAL A 78 -3.73 15.55 6.52
N PRO A 79 -3.65 16.89 6.53
CA PRO A 79 -2.39 17.62 6.26
C PRO A 79 -1.30 17.28 7.28
N ASP A 80 -0.05 17.40 6.86
CA ASP A 80 1.13 17.37 7.71
C ASP A 80 1.31 16.09 8.55
N ARG A 81 0.69 14.98 8.11
CA ARG A 81 0.83 13.65 8.70
C ARG A 81 1.31 12.66 7.66
N SER A 82 2.42 11.98 7.95
CA SER A 82 2.97 10.91 7.12
C SER A 82 2.75 9.54 7.77
N THR A 83 3.00 8.48 7.01
CA THR A 83 2.92 7.09 7.51
C THR A 83 4.24 6.59 8.05
N GLU A 84 5.32 7.37 7.96
CA GLU A 84 6.73 6.95 8.06
C GLU A 84 7.09 5.94 6.95
N LEU A 85 8.38 5.76 6.70
CA LEU A 85 8.84 4.72 5.78
C LEU A 85 8.54 3.34 6.36
N HIS A 86 7.72 2.56 5.68
CA HIS A 86 7.28 1.23 6.13
C HIS A 86 7.10 0.25 4.97
N ASP A 87 7.05 -1.04 5.30
CA ASP A 87 6.53 -2.10 4.44
C ASP A 87 5.37 -2.84 5.14
N HIS A 88 4.65 -3.62 4.36
CA HIS A 88 3.47 -4.37 4.82
C HIS A 88 3.80 -5.83 5.19
N ALA A 89 5.06 -6.10 5.57
CA ALA A 89 5.57 -7.42 5.93
C ALA A 89 5.21 -8.51 4.89
N GLY A 90 4.28 -9.41 5.22
CA GLY A 90 3.87 -10.52 4.36
C GLY A 90 2.73 -10.21 3.40
N SER A 91 2.19 -8.98 3.38
CA SER A 91 1.04 -8.61 2.57
C SER A 91 1.44 -7.85 1.30
N LEU A 92 0.87 -8.23 0.16
CA LEU A 92 0.82 -7.38 -1.03
C LEU A 92 -0.18 -6.26 -0.75
N GLY A 93 0.09 -5.06 -1.28
CA GLY A 93 -0.83 -3.95 -1.16
C GLY A 93 -1.12 -3.26 -2.49
N ALA A 94 -2.24 -2.55 -2.55
CA ALA A 94 -2.56 -1.60 -3.61
C ALA A 94 -3.45 -0.49 -3.08
N LEU A 95 -3.48 0.64 -3.80
CA LEU A 95 -4.41 1.73 -3.55
C LEU A 95 -4.99 2.31 -4.84
N THR A 96 -6.17 2.91 -4.71
CA THR A 96 -6.77 3.85 -5.67
C THR A 96 -7.11 5.14 -4.94
N VAL A 97 -6.68 6.28 -5.46
CA VAL A 97 -7.04 7.60 -4.90
C VAL A 97 -8.46 7.93 -5.34
N LEU A 98 -9.37 8.12 -4.38
CA LEU A 98 -10.77 8.41 -4.62
C LEU A 98 -11.01 9.91 -4.80
N SER A 99 -10.40 10.74 -3.96
CA SER A 99 -10.50 12.20 -4.01
C SER A 99 -9.25 12.87 -3.44
N GLY A 100 -8.99 14.09 -3.86
CA GLY A 100 -7.80 14.83 -3.48
C GLY A 100 -6.53 14.28 -4.12
N SER A 101 -5.42 14.35 -3.41
CA SER A 101 -4.11 13.90 -3.92
C SER A 101 -3.21 13.41 -2.80
N LEU A 102 -2.42 12.39 -3.10
CA LEU A 102 -1.38 11.84 -2.23
C LEU A 102 0.02 12.08 -2.81
N VAL A 103 1.01 12.06 -1.95
CA VAL A 103 2.42 11.95 -2.32
C VAL A 103 2.94 10.67 -1.71
N GLU A 104 3.58 9.85 -2.54
CA GLU A 104 4.33 8.68 -2.09
C GLU A 104 5.82 8.93 -2.26
N TYR A 105 6.57 8.61 -1.21
CA TYR A 105 8.02 8.49 -1.24
C TYR A 105 8.39 7.01 -1.14
N ARG A 106 9.01 6.48 -2.18
CA ARG A 106 9.40 5.08 -2.28
C ARG A 106 10.89 4.92 -2.22
N TRP A 107 11.38 3.92 -1.50
CA TRP A 107 12.76 3.51 -1.58
C TRP A 107 13.07 2.79 -2.90
N ALA A 108 14.07 3.27 -3.64
CA ALA A 108 14.47 2.73 -4.95
C ALA A 108 15.86 2.08 -4.95
N GLY A 109 16.44 1.81 -3.76
CA GLY A 109 17.76 1.20 -3.62
C GLY A 109 18.90 2.21 -3.57
N ASP A 110 18.73 3.36 -4.19
CA ASP A 110 19.71 4.45 -4.30
C ASP A 110 19.20 5.79 -3.72
N GLY A 111 18.00 5.76 -3.13
CA GLY A 111 17.36 6.93 -2.52
C GLY A 111 15.85 6.86 -2.61
N LEU A 112 15.21 7.91 -2.10
CA LEU A 112 13.76 8.06 -2.16
C LEU A 112 13.33 8.65 -3.50
N LYS A 113 12.40 7.96 -4.16
CA LYS A 113 11.70 8.47 -5.35
C LYS A 113 10.34 8.99 -4.92
N ARG A 114 10.04 10.22 -5.31
CA ARG A 114 8.76 10.87 -5.03
C ARG A 114 7.84 10.74 -6.24
N ARG A 115 6.59 10.39 -6.01
CA ARG A 115 5.51 10.56 -7.00
C ARG A 115 4.28 11.19 -6.37
N ARG A 116 3.48 11.87 -7.18
CA ARG A 116 2.16 12.34 -6.83
C ARG A 116 1.13 11.38 -7.43
N LEU A 117 0.06 11.17 -6.69
CA LEU A 117 -1.09 10.39 -7.09
C LEU A 117 -2.32 11.28 -6.94
N ASP A 118 -2.99 11.59 -8.03
CA ASP A 118 -4.22 12.38 -8.05
C ASP A 118 -5.45 11.46 -8.09
N ALA A 119 -6.65 12.01 -7.91
CA ALA A 119 -7.89 11.22 -7.97
C ALA A 119 -7.98 10.40 -9.27
N GLY A 120 -8.24 9.10 -9.14
CA GLY A 120 -8.20 8.11 -10.20
C GLY A 120 -6.87 7.40 -10.39
N ASP A 121 -5.76 7.91 -9.83
CA ASP A 121 -4.47 7.23 -9.91
C ASP A 121 -4.42 6.02 -8.96
N GLN A 122 -3.61 5.03 -9.37
CA GLN A 122 -3.43 3.78 -8.65
C GLN A 122 -1.96 3.49 -8.36
N ALA A 123 -1.73 2.71 -7.31
CA ALA A 123 -0.42 2.18 -6.97
C ALA A 123 -0.52 0.76 -6.44
N SER A 124 0.48 -0.08 -6.71
CA SER A 124 0.63 -1.41 -6.11
C SER A 124 1.94 -1.52 -5.35
N PHE A 125 1.91 -2.29 -4.28
CA PHE A 125 3.00 -2.47 -3.33
C PHE A 125 3.36 -3.95 -3.25
N PRO A 126 4.35 -4.42 -4.04
CA PRO A 126 4.89 -5.77 -3.92
C PRO A 126 5.52 -5.99 -2.55
N LEU A 127 5.75 -7.26 -2.19
CA LEU A 127 6.48 -7.62 -0.97
C LEU A 127 7.83 -6.89 -0.90
N GLY A 128 8.15 -6.36 0.28
CA GLY A 128 9.37 -5.59 0.49
C GLY A 128 9.37 -4.18 -0.11
N TRP A 129 8.21 -3.69 -0.55
CA TRP A 129 8.05 -2.31 -1.00
C TRP A 129 8.05 -1.37 0.19
N VAL A 130 9.14 -0.63 0.36
CA VAL A 130 9.27 0.36 1.44
C VAL A 130 8.87 1.72 0.92
N HIS A 131 7.86 2.32 1.55
CA HIS A 131 7.32 3.62 1.16
C HIS A 131 6.80 4.42 2.37
N ASP A 132 6.51 5.69 2.12
CA ASP A 132 5.80 6.61 3.00
C ASP A 132 4.73 7.32 2.17
N VAL A 133 3.52 7.44 2.68
CA VAL A 133 2.39 8.09 2.02
C VAL A 133 1.85 9.22 2.88
N MET A 134 1.55 10.34 2.23
CA MET A 134 0.97 11.50 2.88
C MET A 134 0.02 12.25 1.96
N ARG A 135 -0.86 13.07 2.53
CA ARG A 135 -1.67 14.01 1.76
C ARG A 135 -0.75 15.00 1.03
N ALA A 136 -1.02 15.22 -0.26
CA ALA A 136 -0.23 16.17 -1.04
C ALA A 136 -0.41 17.60 -0.50
N PRO A 137 0.69 18.35 -0.33
CA PRO A 137 0.60 19.79 -0.05
C PRO A 137 -0.16 20.52 -1.16
N ALA A 138 -0.88 21.56 -0.81
CA ALA A 138 -1.62 22.41 -1.75
C ALA A 138 -2.60 21.63 -2.67
N SER A 139 -3.28 20.63 -2.13
CA SER A 139 -4.44 20.06 -2.80
C SER A 139 -5.50 21.14 -2.91
N ILE A 140 -5.90 21.51 -4.12
CA ILE A 140 -6.93 22.52 -4.41
C ILE A 140 -8.33 22.00 -4.01
N SER A 141 -8.43 20.73 -3.66
CA SER A 141 -9.69 20.10 -3.25
C SER A 141 -10.19 20.70 -1.93
N THR A 142 -11.40 21.22 -1.95
CA THR A 142 -12.13 21.67 -0.75
C THR A 142 -12.69 20.51 0.07
N GLY A 143 -12.64 19.27 -0.47
CA GLY A 143 -13.12 18.05 0.17
C GLY A 143 -12.01 17.24 0.83
N PRO A 144 -12.37 16.10 1.47
CA PRO A 144 -11.41 15.19 2.06
C PRO A 144 -10.52 14.54 0.99
N THR A 145 -9.28 14.24 1.34
CA THR A 145 -8.45 13.35 0.53
C THR A 145 -8.70 11.94 0.97
N LEU A 146 -9.17 11.10 0.05
CA LEU A 146 -9.58 9.73 0.30
C LEU A 146 -8.88 8.75 -0.63
N SER A 147 -8.58 7.56 -0.12
CA SER A 147 -8.10 6.45 -0.93
C SER A 147 -8.69 5.12 -0.45
N VAL A 148 -8.86 4.19 -1.38
CA VAL A 148 -9.19 2.80 -1.07
C VAL A 148 -7.92 1.98 -1.17
N HIS A 149 -7.64 1.19 -0.13
CA HIS A 149 -6.49 0.31 -0.03
C HIS A 149 -6.94 -1.14 0.04
N ALA A 150 -6.14 -2.05 -0.50
CA ALA A 150 -6.35 -3.49 -0.37
C ALA A 150 -5.04 -4.17 0.03
N TYR A 151 -5.13 -5.15 0.93
CA TYR A 151 -4.00 -5.96 1.40
C TYR A 151 -4.32 -7.44 1.29
N SER A 152 -3.39 -8.23 0.74
CA SER A 152 -3.57 -9.68 0.62
C SER A 152 -2.25 -10.44 0.86
N PRO A 153 -2.23 -11.41 1.81
CA PRO A 153 -3.28 -11.67 2.79
C PRO A 153 -3.56 -10.43 3.67
N PRO A 154 -4.59 -10.46 4.52
CA PRO A 154 -4.88 -9.38 5.46
C PRO A 154 -3.65 -8.91 6.22
N LEU A 155 -3.58 -7.61 6.50
CA LEU A 155 -2.44 -7.02 7.19
C LEU A 155 -2.33 -7.57 8.62
N THR A 156 -1.13 -7.98 9.02
CA THR A 156 -0.85 -8.49 10.38
C THR A 156 0.35 -7.83 11.04
N ALA A 157 1.20 -7.20 10.25
CA ALA A 157 2.40 -6.50 10.74
C ALA A 157 2.87 -5.46 9.75
N MET A 158 3.58 -4.46 10.26
CA MET A 158 4.31 -3.47 9.48
C MET A 158 5.73 -3.33 10.02
N SER A 159 6.70 -3.21 9.13
CA SER A 159 8.09 -2.88 9.51
C SER A 159 8.40 -1.45 9.09
N TYR A 160 9.06 -0.71 9.97
CA TYR A 160 9.39 0.70 9.78
C TYR A 160 10.88 0.89 9.57
N TYR A 161 11.23 1.92 8.79
CA TYR A 161 12.58 2.13 8.29
C TYR A 161 13.03 3.57 8.43
N GLU A 162 14.33 3.76 8.49
CA GLU A 162 14.97 5.06 8.29
C GLU A 162 16.04 4.98 7.19
N VAL A 163 16.28 6.07 6.51
CA VAL A 163 17.34 6.17 5.52
C VAL A 163 18.65 6.48 6.24
N LYS A 164 19.65 5.60 6.05
CA LYS A 164 21.04 5.80 6.48
C LYS A 164 21.89 6.21 5.28
N ASP A 165 22.68 7.25 5.45
CA ASP A 165 23.74 7.67 4.50
C ASP A 165 23.29 7.78 3.02
N LYS A 166 22.03 8.10 2.77
CA LYS A 166 21.37 8.24 1.46
C LYS A 166 21.27 6.96 0.62
N THR A 167 21.96 5.90 0.97
CA THR A 167 22.12 4.69 0.14
C THR A 167 21.68 3.40 0.82
N ALA A 168 21.24 3.46 2.06
CA ALA A 168 20.85 2.27 2.82
C ALA A 168 19.59 2.53 3.66
N LEU A 169 18.74 1.51 3.75
CA LEU A 169 17.64 1.48 4.70
C LEU A 169 18.05 0.68 5.94
N ARG A 170 17.69 1.20 7.10
CA ARG A 170 17.74 0.48 8.35
C ARG A 170 16.35 0.25 8.88
N ARG A 171 15.97 -1.01 9.12
CA ARG A 171 14.73 -1.33 9.84
C ARG A 171 14.89 -0.85 11.29
N THR A 172 13.94 -0.07 11.76
CA THR A 172 13.95 0.50 13.13
C THR A 172 13.12 -0.33 14.09
N ARG A 173 11.95 -0.82 13.61
CA ARG A 173 11.02 -1.62 14.37
C ARG A 173 10.10 -2.43 13.47
N THR A 174 9.43 -3.44 14.06
CA THR A 174 8.28 -4.13 13.46
C THR A 174 7.18 -4.14 14.49
N GLU A 175 5.97 -3.80 14.08
CA GLU A 175 4.78 -3.75 14.92
C GLU A 175 3.73 -4.73 14.37
N LEU A 176 3.08 -5.47 15.27
CA LEU A 176 1.89 -6.24 14.91
C LEU A 176 0.72 -5.27 14.82
N THR A 177 0.06 -5.24 13.69
CA THR A 177 -1.08 -4.37 13.42
C THR A 177 -1.92 -4.90 12.28
N ASP A 178 -3.23 -4.75 12.40
CA ASP A 178 -4.19 -4.94 11.33
C ASP A 178 -4.72 -3.61 10.77
N LEU A 179 -4.22 -2.48 11.30
CA LEU A 179 -4.62 -1.15 10.83
C LEU A 179 -3.82 -0.75 9.59
N PRO A 180 -4.48 -0.19 8.57
CA PRO A 180 -3.80 0.20 7.33
C PRO A 180 -2.90 1.43 7.57
N GLU A 181 -1.74 1.44 6.91
CA GLU A 181 -0.81 2.59 6.86
C GLU A 181 -0.29 3.06 8.23
N GLY A 182 -0.43 2.25 9.28
CA GLY A 182 0.09 2.52 10.63
C GLY A 182 -0.44 3.80 11.30
N PRO A 183 0.09 4.18 12.45
CA PRO A 183 -0.32 5.40 13.15
C PRO A 183 0.10 6.66 12.41
N SER A 184 -0.71 7.72 12.49
CA SER A 184 -0.32 9.07 12.05
C SER A 184 0.69 9.66 13.02
N LYS A 185 1.78 10.21 12.50
CA LYS A 185 2.74 11.02 13.26
C LYS A 185 2.79 12.43 12.75
#